data_37c70c46d91fa374379f8865d2673286
#
_entry.id   37c70c46d91fa374379f8865d2673286
#
_cell.length_a   1.000
_cell.length_b   1.000
_cell.length_c   1.000
_cell.angle_alpha   90.00
_cell.angle_beta   90.00
_cell.angle_gamma   90.00
#
_symmetry.space_group_name_H-M   'P 1'
#
loop_
_entity.id
_entity.type
_entity.pdbx_description
1 polymer ?
#
loop_
_entity_poly.entity_id
_entity_poly.type
_entity_poly.pdbx_seq_one_letter_code
_entity_poly.pdbx_strand_id
1 'polypeptide(L)'
;FAILLAQAGHRLTGIDLTPAMIAEAKATAAAMNVSARFLVMDAMETAFADAAFVVIVTRNLTWTLPDTEQAYREWRRLLRPGGVLLNFDANYGDNVRHHRQRDSYIPATEVYGHCGITPELERENAAITLAMPISRQARPQWDMALLPRCGFSRCGCDEDAGRRILGDLDLADAPLFLITARR
;
A
#
# COMPACT_ATOMS: atom_id res chain seq x y z
N PHE A 1 -3.22 -9.94 0.13
CA PHE A 1 -4.39 -9.55 0.95
C PHE A 1 -5.71 -10.02 0.35
N ALA A 2 -6.03 -9.70 -0.89
CA ALA A 2 -7.34 -9.98 -1.50
C ALA A 2 -7.75 -11.45 -1.32
N ILE A 3 -6.88 -12.38 -1.66
CA ILE A 3 -7.15 -13.82 -1.55
C ILE A 3 -7.39 -14.24 -0.10
N LEU A 4 -6.56 -13.78 0.83
CA LEU A 4 -6.70 -14.10 2.26
C LEU A 4 -8.03 -13.60 2.83
N LEU A 5 -8.43 -12.39 2.47
CA LEU A 5 -9.70 -11.82 2.91
C LEU A 5 -10.91 -12.57 2.30
N ALA A 6 -10.81 -12.99 1.04
CA ALA A 6 -11.85 -13.79 0.41
C ALA A 6 -11.97 -15.19 1.04
N GLN A 7 -10.85 -15.83 1.39
CA GLN A 7 -10.83 -17.10 2.14
C GLN A 7 -11.48 -16.95 3.53
N ALA A 8 -11.34 -15.78 4.15
CA ALA A 8 -12.00 -15.44 5.41
C ALA A 8 -13.52 -15.13 5.22
N GLY A 9 -14.06 -15.28 4.02
CA GLY A 9 -15.50 -15.12 3.73
C GLY A 9 -15.92 -13.68 3.40
N HIS A 10 -14.99 -12.76 3.21
CA HIS A 10 -15.33 -11.39 2.84
C HIS A 10 -15.61 -11.24 1.34
N ARG A 11 -16.66 -10.47 1.00
CA ARG A 11 -16.92 -10.04 -0.38
C ARG A 11 -15.97 -8.89 -0.72
N LEU A 12 -15.08 -9.10 -1.68
CA LEU A 12 -14.09 -8.10 -2.00
C LEU A 12 -13.98 -7.79 -3.50
N THR A 13 -13.46 -6.60 -3.79
CA THR A 13 -13.00 -6.20 -5.11
C THR A 13 -11.56 -5.72 -4.96
N GLY A 14 -10.62 -6.36 -5.68
CA GLY A 14 -9.24 -5.90 -5.81
C GLY A 14 -9.09 -5.05 -7.05
N ILE A 15 -8.31 -3.98 -6.96
CA ILE A 15 -7.94 -3.14 -8.10
C ILE A 15 -6.42 -3.00 -8.18
N ASP A 16 -5.91 -2.86 -9.37
CA ASP A 16 -4.53 -2.50 -9.67
C ASP A 16 -4.49 -1.76 -11.01
N LEU A 17 -3.58 -0.83 -11.17
CA LEU A 17 -3.43 -0.09 -12.43
C LEU A 17 -2.83 -0.96 -13.54
N THR A 18 -2.09 -2.03 -13.17
CA THR A 18 -1.34 -2.87 -14.09
C THR A 18 -2.16 -4.09 -14.54
N PRO A 19 -2.48 -4.23 -15.84
CA PRO A 19 -3.23 -5.39 -16.35
C PRO A 19 -2.59 -6.74 -16.04
N ALA A 20 -1.24 -6.82 -16.05
CA ALA A 20 -0.52 -8.04 -15.73
C ALA A 20 -0.72 -8.46 -14.27
N MET A 21 -0.71 -7.52 -13.31
CA MET A 21 -1.00 -7.79 -11.89
C MET A 21 -2.42 -8.29 -11.69
N ILE A 22 -3.38 -7.73 -12.42
CA ILE A 22 -4.78 -8.21 -12.38
C ILE A 22 -4.92 -9.61 -12.98
N ALA A 23 -4.19 -9.93 -14.05
CA ALA A 23 -4.18 -11.26 -14.64
C ALA A 23 -3.62 -12.30 -13.65
N GLU A 24 -2.50 -11.98 -13.00
CA GLU A 24 -1.89 -12.83 -11.98
C GLU A 24 -2.79 -13.03 -10.76
N ALA A 25 -3.42 -11.96 -10.28
CA ALA A 25 -4.37 -12.03 -9.17
C ALA A 25 -5.57 -12.95 -9.49
N LYS A 26 -6.10 -12.90 -10.73
CA LYS A 26 -7.18 -13.81 -11.19
C LYS A 26 -6.70 -15.25 -11.28
N ALA A 27 -5.51 -15.50 -11.81
CA ALA A 27 -4.93 -16.84 -11.92
C ALA A 27 -4.72 -17.46 -10.52
N THR A 28 -4.14 -16.69 -9.60
CA THR A 28 -3.93 -17.14 -8.21
C THR A 28 -5.25 -17.40 -7.50
N ALA A 29 -6.24 -16.55 -7.64
CA ALA A 29 -7.57 -16.76 -7.05
C ALA A 29 -8.23 -18.04 -7.58
N ALA A 30 -8.15 -18.29 -8.89
CA ALA A 30 -8.66 -19.50 -9.51
C ALA A 30 -7.95 -20.77 -9.00
N ALA A 31 -6.60 -20.74 -8.93
CA ALA A 31 -5.81 -21.85 -8.41
C ALA A 31 -6.13 -22.17 -6.95
N MET A 32 -6.51 -21.18 -6.16
CA MET A 32 -6.89 -21.33 -4.75
C MET A 32 -8.40 -21.54 -4.53
N ASN A 33 -9.20 -21.67 -5.59
CA ASN A 33 -10.66 -21.76 -5.55
C ASN A 33 -11.33 -20.62 -4.74
N VAL A 34 -10.81 -19.40 -4.91
CA VAL A 34 -11.32 -18.20 -4.22
C VAL A 34 -12.13 -17.34 -5.18
N SER A 35 -13.35 -16.96 -4.78
CA SER A 35 -14.18 -16.04 -5.54
C SER A 35 -13.88 -14.60 -5.12
N ALA A 36 -13.30 -13.83 -6.04
CA ALA A 36 -13.01 -12.41 -5.86
C ALA A 36 -13.11 -11.66 -7.19
N ARG A 37 -13.49 -10.38 -7.14
CA ARG A 37 -13.54 -9.52 -8.33
C ARG A 37 -12.23 -8.75 -8.44
N PHE A 38 -11.61 -8.79 -9.64
CA PHE A 38 -10.37 -8.04 -9.92
C PHE A 38 -10.54 -7.16 -11.16
N LEU A 39 -10.18 -5.88 -11.05
CA LEU A 39 -10.35 -4.87 -12.10
C LEU A 39 -9.06 -4.08 -12.31
N VAL A 40 -8.75 -3.77 -13.57
CA VAL A 40 -7.75 -2.75 -13.89
C VAL A 40 -8.38 -1.40 -13.64
N MET A 41 -7.81 -0.63 -12.69
CA MET A 41 -8.38 0.66 -12.27
C MET A 41 -7.36 1.50 -11.51
N ASP A 42 -7.40 2.83 -11.69
CA ASP A 42 -6.60 3.76 -10.90
C ASP A 42 -7.19 3.91 -9.50
N ALA A 43 -6.35 3.77 -8.48
CA ALA A 43 -6.76 3.91 -7.08
C ALA A 43 -7.03 5.37 -6.67
N MET A 44 -6.55 6.34 -7.44
CA MET A 44 -6.78 7.77 -7.21
C MET A 44 -8.07 8.28 -7.84
N GLU A 45 -8.61 7.56 -8.84
CA GLU A 45 -9.84 7.93 -9.55
C GLU A 45 -10.57 6.67 -9.99
N THR A 46 -11.47 6.18 -9.15
CA THR A 46 -12.20 4.94 -9.42
C THR A 46 -13.57 5.18 -10.07
N ALA A 47 -14.06 4.18 -10.80
CA ALA A 47 -15.41 4.20 -11.37
C ALA A 47 -16.50 3.68 -10.42
N PHE A 48 -16.19 3.50 -9.13
CA PHE A 48 -17.18 3.04 -8.15
C PHE A 48 -18.09 4.18 -7.67
N ALA A 49 -19.32 3.83 -7.31
CA ALA A 49 -20.25 4.76 -6.70
C ALA A 49 -19.78 5.20 -5.29
N ASP A 50 -20.26 6.34 -4.84
CA ASP A 50 -20.08 6.80 -3.46
C ASP A 50 -20.58 5.78 -2.46
N ALA A 51 -19.90 5.67 -1.32
CA ALA A 51 -20.30 4.80 -0.23
C ALA A 51 -20.47 3.30 -0.64
N ALA A 52 -19.67 2.83 -1.60
CA ALA A 52 -19.72 1.46 -2.10
C ALA A 52 -19.13 0.44 -1.13
N PHE A 53 -18.19 0.83 -0.27
CA PHE A 53 -17.42 -0.08 0.56
C PHE A 53 -17.54 0.21 2.06
N VAL A 54 -17.46 -0.85 2.86
CA VAL A 54 -17.40 -0.77 4.34
C VAL A 54 -15.97 -0.63 4.82
N VAL A 55 -15.05 -1.30 4.13
CA VAL A 55 -13.61 -1.28 4.42
C VAL A 55 -12.83 -1.12 3.13
N ILE A 56 -11.80 -0.29 3.17
CA ILE A 56 -10.76 -0.23 2.14
C ILE A 56 -9.45 -0.67 2.79
N VAL A 57 -8.75 -1.61 2.15
CA VAL A 57 -7.44 -2.09 2.58
C VAL A 57 -6.44 -1.82 1.49
N THR A 58 -5.33 -1.17 1.83
CA THR A 58 -4.20 -0.98 0.93
C THR A 58 -2.92 -1.50 1.56
N ARG A 59 -1.98 -1.95 0.74
CA ARG A 59 -0.66 -2.36 1.19
C ARG A 59 0.39 -1.96 0.18
N ASN A 60 1.43 -1.27 0.65
CA ASN A 60 2.56 -0.82 -0.17
C ASN A 60 2.08 -0.05 -1.42
N LEU A 61 1.06 0.79 -1.27
CA LEU A 61 0.43 1.51 -2.38
C LEU A 61 0.69 3.01 -2.32
N THR A 62 0.49 3.66 -1.17
CA THR A 62 0.53 5.12 -1.10
C THR A 62 1.90 5.70 -1.46
N TRP A 63 2.98 4.96 -1.21
CA TRP A 63 4.33 5.40 -1.57
C TRP A 63 4.58 5.46 -3.10
N THR A 64 3.75 4.78 -3.90
CA THR A 64 3.83 4.75 -5.37
C THR A 64 2.92 5.76 -6.06
N LEU A 65 2.05 6.44 -5.31
CA LEU A 65 1.04 7.33 -5.90
C LEU A 65 1.61 8.73 -6.16
N PRO A 66 1.40 9.30 -7.34
CA PRO A 66 1.81 10.67 -7.65
C PRO A 66 1.03 11.71 -6.84
N ASP A 67 -0.22 11.43 -6.46
CA ASP A 67 -1.06 12.28 -5.62
C ASP A 67 -1.78 11.47 -4.52
N THR A 68 -1.13 11.35 -3.37
CA THR A 68 -1.69 10.62 -2.22
C THR A 68 -2.89 11.34 -1.60
N GLU A 69 -2.95 12.68 -1.69
CA GLU A 69 -4.11 13.45 -1.20
C GLU A 69 -5.36 13.13 -2.02
N GLN A 70 -5.23 13.07 -3.35
CA GLN A 70 -6.32 12.67 -4.23
C GLN A 70 -6.81 11.25 -3.90
N ALA A 71 -5.90 10.30 -3.70
CA ALA A 71 -6.24 8.94 -3.31
C ALA A 71 -7.04 8.90 -1.99
N TYR A 72 -6.59 9.62 -0.96
CA TYR A 72 -7.31 9.66 0.32
C TYR A 72 -8.71 10.28 0.18
N ARG A 73 -8.88 11.33 -0.63
CA ARG A 73 -10.20 11.93 -0.92
C ARG A 73 -11.11 10.92 -1.64
N GLU A 74 -10.57 10.21 -2.63
CA GLU A 74 -11.30 9.18 -3.36
C GLU A 74 -11.70 8.02 -2.43
N TRP A 75 -10.78 7.49 -1.62
CA TRP A 75 -11.09 6.39 -0.71
C TRP A 75 -12.12 6.80 0.35
N ARG A 76 -12.08 8.06 0.81
CA ARG A 76 -13.12 8.58 1.68
C ARG A 76 -14.49 8.63 0.97
N ARG A 77 -14.55 9.04 -0.29
CA ARG A 77 -15.78 9.05 -1.10
C ARG A 77 -16.38 7.65 -1.19
N LEU A 78 -15.52 6.64 -1.43
CA LEU A 78 -15.90 5.25 -1.59
C LEU A 78 -16.38 4.57 -0.31
N LEU A 79 -15.88 4.97 0.85
CA LEU A 79 -16.29 4.39 2.13
C LEU A 79 -17.72 4.82 2.50
N ARG A 80 -18.49 3.93 3.09
CA ARG A 80 -19.78 4.24 3.73
C ARG A 80 -19.55 5.10 4.97
N PRO A 81 -20.57 5.85 5.45
CA PRO A 81 -20.52 6.46 6.77
C PRO A 81 -20.13 5.42 7.83
N GLY A 82 -19.11 5.74 8.64
CA GLY A 82 -18.54 4.81 9.62
C GLY A 82 -17.60 3.74 9.04
N GLY A 83 -17.42 3.67 7.74
CA GLY A 83 -16.47 2.78 7.07
C GLY A 83 -15.02 3.09 7.43
N VAL A 84 -14.13 2.12 7.23
CA VAL A 84 -12.74 2.13 7.72
C VAL A 84 -11.75 2.01 6.57
N LEU A 85 -10.73 2.86 6.57
CA LEU A 85 -9.50 2.70 5.81
C LEU A 85 -8.45 1.98 6.68
N LEU A 86 -7.82 0.96 6.11
CA LEU A 86 -6.64 0.27 6.64
C LEU A 86 -5.52 0.41 5.61
N ASN A 87 -4.53 1.26 5.88
CA ASN A 87 -3.40 1.49 4.97
C ASN A 87 -2.10 0.97 5.61
N PHE A 88 -1.59 -0.14 5.08
CA PHE A 88 -0.29 -0.71 5.44
C PHE A 88 0.76 -0.18 4.48
N ASP A 89 1.72 0.58 4.99
CA ASP A 89 2.77 1.18 4.17
C ASP A 89 4.06 1.40 4.97
N ALA A 90 5.10 1.91 4.32
CA ALA A 90 6.38 2.22 4.94
C ALA A 90 6.99 3.49 4.31
N ASN A 91 8.01 4.07 4.95
CA ASN A 91 8.73 5.21 4.41
C ASN A 91 9.89 4.76 3.52
N TYR A 92 9.57 4.25 2.33
CA TYR A 92 10.56 3.75 1.37
C TYR A 92 11.53 4.83 0.88
N GLY A 93 11.13 6.10 0.86
CA GLY A 93 12.01 7.22 0.52
C GLY A 93 13.18 7.35 1.50
N ASP A 94 12.95 7.18 2.79
CA ASP A 94 14.00 7.20 3.82
C ASP A 94 14.90 5.96 3.71
N ASN A 95 14.31 4.79 3.49
CA ASN A 95 15.07 3.56 3.26
C ASN A 95 16.11 3.75 2.13
N VAL A 96 15.66 4.24 0.95
CA VAL A 96 16.55 4.47 -0.19
C VAL A 96 17.65 5.49 0.14
N ARG A 97 17.32 6.56 0.88
CA ARG A 97 18.32 7.56 1.29
C ARG A 97 19.36 6.98 2.23
N HIS A 98 18.96 6.21 3.22
CA HIS A 98 19.85 5.57 4.19
C HIS A 98 20.76 4.54 3.53
N HIS A 99 20.23 3.71 2.62
CA HIS A 99 21.06 2.73 1.91
C HIS A 99 22.11 3.39 1.01
N ARG A 100 21.77 4.48 0.32
CA ARG A 100 22.76 5.24 -0.49
C ARG A 100 23.90 5.84 0.34
N GLN A 101 23.66 6.16 1.61
CA GLN A 101 24.68 6.72 2.49
C GLN A 101 25.64 5.67 3.05
N ARG A 102 25.25 4.40 3.11
CA ARG A 102 26.01 3.33 3.79
C ARG A 102 26.98 2.56 2.90
N ASP A 103 27.02 2.79 1.59
CA ASP A 103 27.86 2.05 0.62
C ASP A 103 27.74 0.50 0.71
N SER A 104 26.84 0.00 1.53
CA SER A 104 26.61 -1.42 1.77
C SER A 104 25.19 -1.80 1.37
N TYR A 105 25.05 -2.15 0.11
CA TYR A 105 23.81 -2.69 -0.40
C TYR A 105 23.74 -4.20 -0.04
N ILE A 106 22.74 -4.58 0.73
CA ILE A 106 22.34 -5.99 0.89
C ILE A 106 21.08 -6.17 0.03
N PRO A 107 21.17 -6.98 -1.07
CA PRO A 107 20.00 -7.25 -1.88
C PRO A 107 18.87 -7.82 -1.01
N ALA A 108 17.71 -7.14 -1.00
CA ALA A 108 16.50 -7.67 -0.37
C ALA A 108 15.89 -8.87 -1.13
N THR A 109 16.63 -9.39 -2.11
CA THR A 109 16.18 -10.35 -3.13
C THR A 109 15.77 -11.70 -2.56
N GLU A 110 16.30 -12.12 -1.41
CA GLU A 110 15.97 -13.43 -0.84
C GLU A 110 14.83 -13.36 0.19
N VAL A 111 14.63 -12.20 0.85
CA VAL A 111 13.72 -12.09 1.99
C VAL A 111 12.26 -11.98 1.56
N TYR A 112 11.97 -11.36 0.41
CA TYR A 112 10.60 -11.12 -0.07
C TYR A 112 10.23 -11.88 -1.35
N GLY A 113 11.03 -12.84 -1.78
CA GLY A 113 10.75 -13.60 -3.02
C GLY A 113 10.92 -12.80 -4.31
N HIS A 114 11.61 -11.68 -4.26
CA HIS A 114 11.97 -10.91 -5.45
C HIS A 114 13.11 -11.62 -6.20
N CYS A 115 12.77 -12.49 -7.14
CA CYS A 115 13.75 -13.16 -8.01
C CYS A 115 14.12 -12.26 -9.19
N GLY A 116 15.41 -12.23 -9.55
CA GLY A 116 15.89 -11.62 -10.79
C GLY A 116 16.02 -10.10 -10.76
N ILE A 117 16.08 -9.48 -9.60
CA ILE A 117 16.38 -8.05 -9.49
C ILE A 117 17.87 -7.84 -9.78
N THR A 118 18.16 -7.04 -10.81
CA THR A 118 19.53 -6.64 -11.16
C THR A 118 19.90 -5.33 -10.47
N PRO A 119 21.19 -5.01 -10.30
CA PRO A 119 21.63 -3.72 -9.79
C PRO A 119 21.10 -2.51 -10.60
N GLU A 120 20.81 -2.70 -11.89
CA GLU A 120 20.20 -1.70 -12.77
C GLU A 120 18.77 -1.42 -12.36
N LEU A 121 17.95 -2.48 -12.20
CA LEU A 121 16.55 -2.36 -11.76
C LEU A 121 16.45 -1.74 -10.37
N GLU A 122 17.40 -2.03 -9.49
CA GLU A 122 17.43 -1.42 -8.16
C GLU A 122 17.73 0.07 -8.22
N ARG A 123 18.70 0.48 -9.05
CA ARG A 123 18.99 1.91 -9.26
C ARG A 123 17.80 2.63 -9.85
N GLU A 124 17.11 2.01 -10.79
CA GLU A 124 15.89 2.56 -11.40
C GLU A 124 14.77 2.68 -10.37
N ASN A 125 14.49 1.61 -9.60
CA ASN A 125 13.50 1.63 -8.53
C ASN A 125 13.82 2.71 -7.47
N ALA A 126 15.07 2.84 -7.07
CA ALA A 126 15.50 3.88 -6.14
C ALA A 126 15.31 5.29 -6.73
N ALA A 127 15.58 5.48 -8.02
CA ALA A 127 15.37 6.76 -8.69
C ALA A 127 13.88 7.10 -8.76
N ILE A 128 13.03 6.15 -9.13
CA ILE A 128 11.57 6.31 -9.13
C ILE A 128 11.07 6.63 -7.73
N THR A 129 11.47 5.85 -6.73
CA THR A 129 11.07 6.06 -5.33
C THR A 129 11.37 7.48 -4.87
N LEU A 130 12.60 7.97 -5.12
CA LEU A 130 12.99 9.32 -4.71
C LEU A 130 12.34 10.44 -5.53
N ALA A 131 11.88 10.15 -6.74
CA ALA A 131 11.14 11.09 -7.57
C ALA A 131 9.69 11.30 -7.09
N MET A 132 9.12 10.32 -6.37
CA MET A 132 7.75 10.40 -5.87
C MET A 132 7.60 11.53 -4.85
N PRO A 133 6.56 12.39 -4.96
CA PRO A 133 6.35 13.52 -4.04
C PRO A 133 6.27 13.08 -2.57
N ILE A 134 5.64 11.96 -2.30
CA ILE A 134 5.45 11.41 -0.95
C ILE A 134 6.77 11.01 -0.29
N SER A 135 7.80 10.66 -1.06
CA SER A 135 9.12 10.30 -0.53
C SER A 135 9.86 11.46 0.13
N ARG A 136 9.35 12.70 -0.03
CA ARG A 136 9.85 13.90 0.66
C ARG A 136 9.16 14.16 1.98
N GLN A 137 8.15 13.36 2.32
CA GLN A 137 7.33 13.55 3.50
C GLN A 137 7.82 12.66 4.65
N ALA A 138 7.75 13.17 5.88
CA ALA A 138 7.99 12.38 7.08
C ALA A 138 6.74 11.52 7.37
N ARG A 139 6.78 10.27 6.99
CA ARG A 139 5.69 9.31 7.18
C ARG A 139 5.92 8.45 8.44
N PRO A 140 4.88 8.08 9.16
CA PRO A 140 3.44 8.28 8.88
C PRO A 140 2.87 9.62 9.35
N GLN A 141 3.66 10.50 9.98
CA GLN A 141 3.18 11.75 10.59
C GLN A 141 2.51 12.68 9.57
N TRP A 142 3.06 12.74 8.35
CA TRP A 142 2.45 13.52 7.26
C TRP A 142 1.07 12.99 6.89
N ASP A 143 0.91 11.68 6.79
CA ASP A 143 -0.38 11.06 6.50
C ASP A 143 -1.41 11.37 7.58
N MET A 144 -0.99 11.29 8.86
CA MET A 144 -1.85 11.58 10.01
C MET A 144 -2.32 13.05 10.04
N ALA A 145 -1.52 13.98 9.55
CA ALA A 145 -1.90 15.38 9.41
C ALA A 145 -2.82 15.61 8.19
N LEU A 146 -2.67 14.82 7.13
CA LEU A 146 -3.43 14.96 5.89
C LEU A 146 -4.84 14.34 5.99
N LEU A 147 -4.99 13.19 6.60
CA LEU A 147 -6.25 12.43 6.64
C LEU A 147 -7.45 13.24 7.18
N PRO A 148 -7.35 14.01 8.28
CA PRO A 148 -8.44 14.87 8.73
C PRO A 148 -8.81 15.95 7.71
N ARG A 149 -7.84 16.50 6.97
CA ARG A 149 -8.07 17.46 5.88
C ARG A 149 -8.81 16.84 4.70
N CYS A 150 -8.61 15.54 4.46
CA CYS A 150 -9.39 14.76 3.50
C CYS A 150 -10.78 14.37 4.04
N GLY A 151 -11.12 14.73 5.28
CA GLY A 151 -12.41 14.51 5.91
C GLY A 151 -12.57 13.18 6.63
N PHE A 152 -11.46 12.48 6.92
CA PHE A 152 -11.47 11.33 7.81
C PHE A 152 -11.55 11.77 9.28
N SER A 153 -12.12 10.89 10.11
CA SER A 153 -12.18 11.03 11.56
C SER A 153 -11.51 9.84 12.24
N ARG A 154 -11.25 9.96 13.55
CA ARG A 154 -10.67 8.87 14.35
C ARG A 154 -9.48 8.21 13.67
N CYS A 155 -8.54 9.04 13.21
CA CYS A 155 -7.30 8.56 12.60
C CYS A 155 -6.36 8.05 13.68
N GLY A 156 -5.75 6.89 13.45
CA GLY A 156 -4.75 6.28 14.31
C GLY A 156 -3.62 5.70 13.47
N CYS A 157 -2.43 5.62 14.07
CA CYS A 157 -1.29 4.95 13.47
C CYS A 157 -0.69 3.96 14.46
N ASP A 158 -0.32 2.81 13.95
CA ASP A 158 0.40 1.76 14.64
C ASP A 158 1.75 1.57 13.95
N GLU A 159 2.78 2.14 14.51
CA GLU A 159 4.15 2.09 13.98
C GLU A 159 4.85 0.75 14.26
N ASP A 160 4.31 -0.08 15.17
CA ASP A 160 4.80 -1.43 15.45
C ASP A 160 4.09 -2.53 14.64
N ALA A 161 3.24 -2.16 13.69
CA ALA A 161 2.47 -3.13 12.88
C ALA A 161 3.39 -4.10 12.14
N GLY A 162 4.50 -3.62 11.59
CA GLY A 162 5.48 -4.43 10.88
C GLY A 162 6.09 -5.49 11.77
N ARG A 163 6.58 -5.12 12.95
CA ARG A 163 7.14 -6.05 13.93
C ARG A 163 6.15 -7.16 14.29
N ARG A 164 4.87 -6.83 14.47
CA ARG A 164 3.85 -7.83 14.86
C ARG A 164 3.44 -8.74 13.71
N ILE A 165 3.45 -8.23 12.47
CA ILE A 165 2.97 -8.94 11.29
C ILE A 165 4.11 -9.69 10.58
N LEU A 166 5.26 -9.07 10.47
CA LEU A 166 6.40 -9.56 9.69
C LEU A 166 7.53 -10.10 10.56
N GLY A 167 7.56 -9.74 11.87
CA GLY A 167 8.65 -10.14 12.75
C GLY A 167 10.00 -9.64 12.23
N ASP A 168 10.97 -10.54 12.13
CA ASP A 168 12.32 -10.24 11.66
C ASP A 168 12.39 -9.88 10.15
N LEU A 169 11.28 -10.06 9.42
CA LEU A 169 11.16 -9.65 8.01
C LEU A 169 10.79 -8.18 7.85
N ASP A 170 10.48 -7.47 8.93
CA ASP A 170 10.22 -6.02 8.86
C ASP A 170 11.51 -5.25 8.60
N LEU A 171 11.46 -4.29 7.69
CA LEU A 171 12.64 -3.52 7.31
C LEU A 171 12.99 -2.50 8.39
N ALA A 172 14.16 -2.63 9.01
CA ALA A 172 14.60 -1.73 10.09
C ALA A 172 14.66 -0.25 9.65
N ASP A 173 15.05 0.02 8.40
CA ASP A 173 15.17 1.38 7.85
C ASP A 173 13.87 1.89 7.18
N ALA A 174 12.85 1.05 7.06
CA ALA A 174 11.50 1.40 6.60
C ALA A 174 10.47 0.45 7.22
N PRO A 175 10.28 0.51 8.55
CA PRO A 175 9.33 -0.37 9.21
C PRO A 175 7.91 -0.15 8.68
N LEU A 176 7.17 -1.24 8.55
CA LEU A 176 5.78 -1.20 8.14
C LEU A 176 4.94 -0.56 9.25
N PHE A 177 4.19 0.45 8.92
CA PHE A 177 3.16 1.02 9.78
C PHE A 177 1.75 0.71 9.26
N LEU A 178 0.77 0.75 10.16
CA LEU A 178 -0.65 0.66 9.83
C LEU A 178 -1.35 1.97 10.20
N ILE A 179 -1.91 2.63 9.21
CA ILE A 179 -2.83 3.74 9.40
C ILE A 179 -4.26 3.22 9.40
N THR A 180 -5.04 3.64 10.38
CA THR A 180 -6.49 3.42 10.46
C THR A 180 -7.21 4.76 10.44
N ALA A 181 -8.27 4.90 9.64
CA ALA A 181 -9.08 6.11 9.62
C ALA A 181 -10.55 5.77 9.34
N ARG A 182 -11.50 6.55 9.88
CA ARG A 182 -12.93 6.38 9.66
C ARG A 182 -13.51 7.53 8.84
N ARG A 183 -14.44 7.18 7.96
CA ARG A 183 -15.29 8.16 7.30
C ARG A 183 -16.34 8.74 8.25
#